data_6fa7d59633495101181c74cd593bc57e
#
_entry.id   6fa7d59633495101181c74cd593bc57e
#
_cell.length_a   1.000
_cell.length_b   1.000
_cell.length_c   1.000
_cell.angle_alpha   90.00
_cell.angle_beta   90.00
_cell.angle_gamma   90.00
#
_symmetry.space_group_name_H-M   'P 1'
#
loop_
_entity.id
_entity.type
_entity.pdbx_description
1 polymer ?
#
loop_
_entity_poly.entity_id
_entity_poly.type
_entity_poly.pdbx_seq_one_letter_code
_entity_poly.pdbx_strand_id
1 'polypeptide(L)'
;MLHLGLNMKLFNTLLAGVCLLGLGACQAESNPANAEKTTAKETVKMAENITELQKIDTQVGTGREAEPGFNVTVHYTGWLYDPAAKDGKGKKFDSSLDRGQPFNFFLGGGQVIQGWDEGFAGMKIGGKRTLIIPSEMGYGARGAGGAIPPNANLIFDVELLAVK
;
A
#
# COMPACT_ATOMS: atom_id res chain seq x y z
N MET A 1 42.69 35.53 -2.42
CA MET A 1 42.95 35.37 -0.98
C MET A 1 42.31 34.09 -0.57
N LEU A 2 42.99 33.06 -0.69
CA LEU A 2 43.71 32.15 0.19
C LEU A 2 43.22 32.13 1.64
N HIS A 3 42.66 30.98 2.09
CA HIS A 3 43.21 30.27 3.25
C HIS A 3 42.75 28.81 3.26
N LEU A 4 43.75 27.96 3.02
CA LEU A 4 43.81 26.55 3.37
C LEU A 4 43.84 26.39 4.90
N GLY A 5 43.23 25.31 5.40
CA GLY A 5 43.35 24.85 6.78
C GLY A 5 43.25 23.35 6.87
N LEU A 6 44.33 22.68 6.52
CA LEU A 6 44.62 21.26 6.71
C LEU A 6 45.03 21.03 8.17
N ASN A 7 44.43 20.08 8.89
CA ASN A 7 45.05 19.53 10.08
C ASN A 7 44.79 18.04 10.26
N MET A 8 45.81 17.32 9.95
CA MET A 8 46.05 15.91 10.16
C MET A 8 46.74 15.77 11.56
N LYS A 9 46.23 14.93 12.42
CA LYS A 9 47.01 14.37 13.53
C LYS A 9 46.67 12.89 13.74
N LEU A 10 47.59 12.07 13.27
CA LEU A 10 47.81 10.73 13.80
C LEU A 10 48.28 10.83 15.25
N PHE A 11 47.81 9.96 16.12
CA PHE A 11 48.59 9.46 17.23
C PHE A 11 48.31 7.97 17.45
N ASN A 12 49.36 7.21 17.22
CA ASN A 12 49.56 5.82 17.50
C ASN A 12 50.00 5.67 18.95
N THR A 13 49.44 4.77 19.75
CA THR A 13 50.17 4.19 20.88
C THR A 13 49.68 2.79 21.20
N LEU A 14 50.59 1.89 21.02
CA LEU A 14 50.62 0.49 21.39
C LEU A 14 50.75 0.32 22.90
N LEU A 15 49.98 -0.53 23.55
CA LEU A 15 50.44 -1.22 24.74
C LEU A 15 49.74 -2.57 24.94
N ALA A 16 50.59 -3.59 25.02
CA ALA A 16 50.23 -4.97 25.30
C ALA A 16 49.90 -5.21 26.77
N GLY A 17 48.98 -6.11 27.06
CA GLY A 17 48.69 -6.63 28.39
C GLY A 17 47.95 -7.96 28.34
N VAL A 18 48.65 -9.02 28.62
CA VAL A 18 48.23 -10.41 28.75
C VAL A 18 47.56 -10.58 30.14
N CYS A 19 46.41 -11.32 30.25
CA CYS A 19 46.09 -12.32 31.29
C CYS A 19 44.70 -12.92 31.07
N LEU A 20 44.66 -14.12 30.77
CA LEU A 20 44.18 -15.41 31.35
C LEU A 20 42.78 -15.48 32.02
N LEU A 21 42.00 -16.47 31.49
CA LEU A 21 41.04 -17.38 32.14
C LEU A 21 39.73 -16.81 32.71
N GLY A 22 38.62 -17.29 32.10
CA GLY A 22 37.28 -17.23 32.72
C GLY A 22 36.19 -17.78 31.78
N LEU A 23 35.70 -18.96 32.11
CA LEU A 23 34.62 -19.74 31.52
C LEU A 23 33.34 -18.96 31.17
N GLY A 24 32.74 -19.32 30.04
CA GLY A 24 31.30 -19.61 29.96
C GLY A 24 30.37 -18.41 29.79
N ALA A 25 30.01 -18.12 28.56
CA ALA A 25 28.66 -17.60 28.27
C ALA A 25 28.31 -17.93 26.80
N CYS A 26 27.24 -18.70 26.65
CA CYS A 26 26.56 -18.91 25.37
C CYS A 26 26.26 -17.60 24.72
N GLN A 27 26.96 -17.28 23.62
CA GLN A 27 26.51 -16.26 22.69
C GLN A 27 25.55 -16.92 21.71
N ALA A 28 24.27 -16.59 21.83
CA ALA A 28 23.30 -16.83 20.77
C ALA A 28 23.65 -15.90 19.60
N GLU A 29 24.33 -16.44 18.63
CA GLU A 29 24.47 -15.79 17.32
C GLU A 29 23.11 -15.70 16.67
N SER A 30 22.49 -14.53 16.71
CA SER A 30 21.31 -14.20 15.92
C SER A 30 21.74 -14.10 14.46
N ASN A 31 21.49 -15.15 13.72
CA ASN A 31 21.77 -15.26 12.29
C ASN A 31 20.79 -14.34 11.51
N PRO A 32 21.24 -13.28 10.82
CA PRO A 32 20.36 -12.38 10.07
C PRO A 32 19.74 -13.00 8.80
N ALA A 33 20.11 -14.24 8.47
CA ALA A 33 19.62 -14.90 7.25
C ALA A 33 18.19 -15.45 7.34
N ASN A 34 17.55 -15.44 8.53
CA ASN A 34 16.21 -16.02 8.71
C ASN A 34 15.07 -14.98 8.69
N ALA A 35 15.39 -13.69 8.74
CA ALA A 35 14.36 -12.62 8.70
C ALA A 35 13.83 -12.36 7.28
N GLU A 36 14.69 -12.51 6.27
CA GLU A 36 14.34 -12.21 4.86
C GLU A 36 13.45 -13.30 4.22
N LYS A 37 13.61 -14.54 4.66
CA LYS A 37 12.84 -15.67 4.12
C LYS A 37 11.42 -15.77 4.68
N THR A 38 11.19 -15.24 5.89
CA THR A 38 9.87 -15.21 6.55
C THR A 38 9.00 -14.13 5.94
N THR A 39 9.56 -12.95 5.65
CA THR A 39 8.83 -11.81 5.05
C THR A 39 8.36 -12.13 3.62
N ALA A 40 9.19 -12.79 2.80
CA ALA A 40 8.81 -13.18 1.44
C ALA A 40 7.69 -14.24 1.42
N LYS A 41 7.67 -15.16 2.39
CA LYS A 41 6.64 -16.22 2.47
C LYS A 41 5.32 -15.71 3.01
N GLU A 42 5.33 -14.74 3.92
CA GLU A 42 4.11 -14.07 4.38
C GLU A 42 3.50 -13.18 3.31
N THR A 43 4.33 -12.44 2.56
CA THR A 43 3.85 -11.59 1.45
C THR A 43 3.19 -12.41 0.34
N VAL A 44 3.73 -13.58 0.00
CA VAL A 44 3.14 -14.48 -1.00
C VAL A 44 1.83 -15.11 -0.49
N LYS A 45 1.74 -15.42 0.81
CA LYS A 45 0.51 -15.99 1.39
C LYS A 45 -0.62 -14.96 1.49
N MET A 46 -0.30 -13.66 1.68
CA MET A 46 -1.27 -12.57 1.66
C MET A 46 -1.83 -12.30 0.25
N ALA A 47 -1.08 -12.66 -0.80
CA ALA A 47 -1.52 -12.47 -2.18
C ALA A 47 -2.62 -13.46 -2.64
N GLU A 48 -2.73 -14.62 -1.99
CA GLU A 48 -3.71 -15.66 -2.37
C GLU A 48 -5.07 -15.51 -1.68
N ASN A 49 -5.17 -14.77 -0.58
CA ASN A 49 -6.41 -14.67 0.19
C ASN A 49 -6.60 -13.23 0.71
N ILE A 50 -7.23 -12.38 -0.11
CA ILE A 50 -7.56 -11.01 0.29
C ILE A 50 -8.79 -11.07 1.20
N THR A 51 -8.57 -10.87 2.50
CA THR A 51 -9.62 -10.86 3.54
C THR A 51 -9.91 -9.48 4.09
N GLU A 52 -9.02 -8.51 3.81
CA GLU A 52 -9.11 -7.16 4.33
C GLU A 52 -8.89 -6.12 3.22
N LEU A 53 -9.50 -4.96 3.37
CA LEU A 53 -9.30 -3.81 2.51
C LEU A 53 -7.85 -3.31 2.61
N GLN A 54 -7.13 -3.32 1.49
CA GLN A 54 -5.79 -2.74 1.42
C GLN A 54 -5.83 -1.38 0.74
N LYS A 55 -5.20 -0.38 1.36
CA LYS A 55 -5.09 0.99 0.87
C LYS A 55 -3.61 1.32 0.64
N ILE A 56 -3.21 1.51 -0.60
CA ILE A 56 -1.81 1.76 -0.98
C ILE A 56 -1.74 3.13 -1.65
N ASP A 57 -1.28 4.14 -0.91
CA ASP A 57 -1.10 5.48 -1.47
C ASP A 57 0.09 5.50 -2.43
N THR A 58 -0.20 5.74 -3.71
CA THR A 58 0.81 5.90 -4.76
C THR A 58 1.22 7.37 -4.91
N GLN A 59 0.35 8.28 -4.51
CA GLN A 59 0.59 9.71 -4.42
C GLN A 59 -0.24 10.32 -3.30
N VAL A 60 0.41 11.03 -2.39
CA VAL A 60 -0.29 11.77 -1.33
C VAL A 60 -0.73 13.13 -1.89
N GLY A 61 -2.04 13.43 -1.80
CA GLY A 61 -2.58 14.73 -2.18
C GLY A 61 -2.27 15.81 -1.14
N THR A 62 -2.44 17.08 -1.53
CA THR A 62 -2.19 18.24 -0.68
C THR A 62 -3.43 19.08 -0.40
N GLY A 63 -4.57 18.76 -1.06
CA GLY A 63 -5.83 19.47 -0.87
C GLY A 63 -6.64 18.99 0.32
N ARG A 64 -7.93 19.35 0.33
CA ARG A 64 -8.88 18.94 1.39
C ARG A 64 -8.97 17.43 1.48
N GLU A 65 -9.10 16.93 2.71
CA GLU A 65 -9.27 15.52 3.00
C GLU A 65 -10.72 15.06 2.75
N ALA A 66 -10.86 13.85 2.24
CA ALA A 66 -12.15 13.18 2.06
C ALA A 66 -12.60 12.55 3.38
N GLU A 67 -13.68 13.04 3.91
CA GLU A 67 -14.31 12.54 5.13
C GLU A 67 -15.74 12.05 4.82
N PRO A 68 -16.28 11.08 5.56
CA PRO A 68 -17.68 10.72 5.45
C PRO A 68 -18.58 11.94 5.62
N GLY A 69 -19.63 12.03 4.80
CA GLY A 69 -20.55 13.17 4.80
C GLY A 69 -20.30 14.21 3.71
N PHE A 70 -19.24 14.03 2.90
CA PHE A 70 -18.96 14.92 1.77
C PHE A 70 -19.20 14.23 0.42
N ASN A 71 -19.55 15.04 -0.59
CA ASN A 71 -19.55 14.58 -1.97
C ASN A 71 -18.10 14.61 -2.50
N VAL A 72 -17.66 13.50 -3.04
CA VAL A 72 -16.33 13.37 -3.65
C VAL A 72 -16.44 13.18 -5.15
N THR A 73 -15.50 13.76 -5.87
CA THR A 73 -15.34 13.62 -7.31
C THR A 73 -14.04 12.88 -7.57
N VAL A 74 -14.10 11.79 -8.32
CA VAL A 74 -12.98 10.88 -8.49
C VAL A 74 -12.82 10.42 -9.93
N HIS A 75 -11.59 10.09 -10.32
CA HIS A 75 -11.33 9.16 -11.41
C HIS A 75 -10.97 7.80 -10.84
N TYR A 76 -11.31 6.76 -11.58
CA TYR A 76 -10.98 5.39 -11.23
C TYR A 76 -10.81 4.50 -12.46
N THR A 77 -10.05 3.42 -12.27
CA THR A 77 -10.05 2.25 -13.15
C THR A 77 -10.08 1.01 -12.29
N GLY A 78 -10.95 0.06 -12.61
CA GLY A 78 -11.17 -1.18 -11.88
C GLY A 78 -10.84 -2.43 -12.68
N TRP A 79 -10.20 -3.38 -12.03
CA TRP A 79 -9.86 -4.70 -12.55
C TRP A 79 -10.30 -5.79 -11.57
N LEU A 80 -10.54 -6.97 -12.08
CA LEU A 80 -10.58 -8.17 -11.26
C LEU A 80 -9.18 -8.38 -10.68
N TYR A 81 -9.11 -8.62 -9.36
CA TYR A 81 -7.84 -8.94 -8.74
C TYR A 81 -7.35 -10.32 -9.20
N ASP A 82 -6.12 -10.37 -9.70
CA ASP A 82 -5.47 -11.60 -10.14
C ASP A 82 -4.03 -11.61 -9.61
N PRO A 83 -3.71 -12.44 -8.60
CA PRO A 83 -2.38 -12.47 -8.00
C PRO A 83 -1.26 -12.89 -8.98
N ALA A 84 -1.61 -13.53 -10.10
CA ALA A 84 -0.66 -13.90 -11.14
C ALA A 84 -0.40 -12.80 -12.16
N ALA A 85 -1.27 -11.77 -12.20
CA ALA A 85 -1.11 -10.64 -13.10
C ALA A 85 -0.13 -9.61 -12.55
N LYS A 86 0.46 -8.80 -13.45
CA LYS A 86 1.31 -7.68 -13.05
C LYS A 86 0.51 -6.71 -12.17
N ASP A 87 1.08 -6.37 -11.01
CA ASP A 87 0.48 -5.47 -10.02
C ASP A 87 -0.90 -5.94 -9.50
N GLY A 88 -1.23 -7.24 -9.64
CA GLY A 88 -2.52 -7.80 -9.24
C GLY A 88 -3.68 -7.43 -10.17
N LYS A 89 -3.41 -6.77 -11.31
CA LYS A 89 -4.43 -6.22 -12.23
C LYS A 89 -4.75 -7.21 -13.34
N GLY A 90 -5.81 -7.98 -13.15
CA GLY A 90 -6.34 -8.90 -14.13
C GLY A 90 -7.21 -8.21 -15.19
N LYS A 91 -8.38 -8.76 -15.49
CA LYS A 91 -9.29 -8.21 -16.49
C LYS A 91 -9.89 -6.87 -16.03
N LYS A 92 -9.68 -5.80 -16.81
CA LYS A 92 -10.36 -4.50 -16.61
C LYS A 92 -11.86 -4.67 -16.85
N PHE A 93 -12.69 -4.13 -15.95
CA PHE A 93 -14.14 -4.19 -16.09
C PHE A 93 -14.78 -2.81 -16.20
N ASP A 94 -14.19 -1.75 -15.65
CA ASP A 94 -14.73 -0.39 -15.73
C ASP A 94 -13.64 0.69 -15.56
N SER A 95 -13.87 1.88 -16.15
CA SER A 95 -13.01 3.04 -15.98
C SER A 95 -13.76 4.33 -16.29
N SER A 96 -13.67 5.29 -15.38
CA SER A 96 -14.18 6.65 -15.59
C SER A 96 -13.32 7.42 -16.62
N LEU A 97 -12.04 7.07 -16.75
CA LEU A 97 -11.13 7.65 -17.74
C LEU A 97 -11.52 7.27 -19.16
N ASP A 98 -11.94 6.03 -19.39
CA ASP A 98 -12.41 5.57 -20.71
C ASP A 98 -13.66 6.31 -21.16
N ARG A 99 -14.51 6.76 -20.23
CA ARG A 99 -15.71 7.55 -20.49
C ARG A 99 -15.43 9.06 -20.57
N GLY A 100 -14.26 9.49 -20.16
CA GLY A 100 -13.89 10.92 -20.10
C GLY A 100 -14.69 11.73 -19.07
N GLN A 101 -15.36 11.06 -18.13
CA GLN A 101 -16.20 11.69 -17.10
C GLN A 101 -15.83 11.22 -15.70
N PRO A 102 -15.50 12.13 -14.76
CA PRO A 102 -15.33 11.81 -13.37
C PRO A 102 -16.61 11.25 -12.75
N PHE A 103 -16.47 10.43 -11.74
CA PHE A 103 -17.58 9.88 -10.97
C PHE A 103 -17.75 10.66 -9.67
N ASN A 104 -19.01 10.95 -9.31
CA ASN A 104 -19.36 11.66 -8.07
C ASN A 104 -20.20 10.75 -7.19
N PHE A 105 -19.90 10.71 -5.89
CA PHE A 105 -20.71 10.01 -4.91
C PHE A 105 -20.60 10.64 -3.54
N PHE A 106 -21.56 10.35 -2.66
CA PHE A 106 -21.55 10.79 -1.28
C PHE A 106 -20.83 9.77 -0.42
N LEU A 107 -19.68 10.16 0.14
CA LEU A 107 -18.78 9.29 0.89
C LEU A 107 -19.42 8.86 2.22
N GLY A 108 -19.40 7.58 2.51
CA GLY A 108 -20.01 7.00 3.71
C GLY A 108 -21.52 6.86 3.63
N GLY A 109 -22.12 7.13 2.46
CA GLY A 109 -23.58 7.06 2.26
C GLY A 109 -24.10 5.70 1.81
N GLY A 110 -23.28 4.69 1.65
CA GLY A 110 -23.67 3.38 1.15
C GLY A 110 -24.17 3.40 -0.30
N GLN A 111 -23.82 4.44 -1.09
CA GLN A 111 -24.18 4.56 -2.50
C GLN A 111 -23.24 3.77 -3.40
N VAL A 112 -22.09 3.39 -2.88
CA VAL A 112 -21.02 2.62 -3.54
C VAL A 112 -20.70 1.39 -2.71
N ILE A 113 -19.83 0.52 -3.23
CA ILE A 113 -19.37 -0.65 -2.47
C ILE A 113 -18.64 -0.21 -1.20
N GLN A 114 -18.74 -1.00 -0.13
CA GLN A 114 -18.13 -0.69 1.17
C GLN A 114 -16.63 -0.41 1.06
N GLY A 115 -15.92 -1.16 0.22
CA GLY A 115 -14.49 -0.94 -0.03
C GLY A 115 -14.17 0.46 -0.58
N TRP A 116 -15.12 1.15 -1.22
CA TRP A 116 -14.97 2.54 -1.65
C TRP A 116 -15.26 3.52 -0.52
N ASP A 117 -16.38 3.34 0.21
CA ASP A 117 -16.71 4.21 1.33
C ASP A 117 -15.59 4.25 2.39
N GLU A 118 -14.95 3.12 2.64
CA GLU A 118 -13.79 3.04 3.54
C GLU A 118 -12.47 3.38 2.85
N GLY A 119 -12.35 3.05 1.56
CA GLY A 119 -11.12 3.19 0.79
C GLY A 119 -10.73 4.64 0.49
N PHE A 120 -11.72 5.50 0.20
CA PHE A 120 -11.49 6.92 -0.08
C PHE A 120 -11.35 7.77 1.17
N ALA A 121 -11.85 7.32 2.32
CA ALA A 121 -11.71 8.04 3.57
C ALA A 121 -10.23 8.31 3.89
N GLY A 122 -9.92 9.55 4.27
CA GLY A 122 -8.56 10.00 4.55
C GLY A 122 -7.71 10.37 3.32
N MET A 123 -8.22 10.21 2.10
CA MET A 123 -7.53 10.71 0.91
C MET A 123 -7.60 12.24 0.83
N LYS A 124 -6.54 12.87 0.31
CA LYS A 124 -6.54 14.32 0.03
C LYS A 124 -6.67 14.58 -1.46
N ILE A 125 -7.31 15.69 -1.82
CA ILE A 125 -7.44 16.13 -3.22
C ILE A 125 -6.06 16.15 -3.89
N GLY A 126 -5.97 15.58 -5.11
CA GLY A 126 -4.74 15.35 -5.85
C GLY A 126 -4.02 14.06 -5.48
N GLY A 127 -4.55 13.30 -4.50
CA GLY A 127 -4.02 12.01 -4.11
C GLY A 127 -4.41 10.89 -5.07
N LYS A 128 -3.56 9.88 -5.17
CA LYS A 128 -3.80 8.63 -5.91
C LYS A 128 -3.55 7.45 -4.98
N ARG A 129 -4.44 6.47 -5.08
CA ARG A 129 -4.43 5.28 -4.23
C ARG A 129 -4.79 4.05 -5.03
N THR A 130 -4.14 2.93 -4.73
CA THR A 130 -4.60 1.61 -5.16
C THR A 130 -5.39 0.99 -4.01
N LEU A 131 -6.61 0.53 -4.30
CA LEU A 131 -7.49 -0.18 -3.37
C LEU A 131 -7.56 -1.64 -3.79
N ILE A 132 -7.21 -2.57 -2.89
CA ILE A 132 -7.48 -4.00 -3.09
C ILE A 132 -8.61 -4.36 -2.15
N ILE A 133 -9.74 -4.80 -2.71
CA ILE A 133 -11.01 -4.92 -2.02
C ILE A 133 -11.42 -6.40 -2.03
N PRO A 134 -11.58 -7.02 -0.85
CA PRO A 134 -12.13 -8.38 -0.76
C PRO A 134 -13.56 -8.41 -1.27
N SER A 135 -14.00 -9.56 -1.74
CA SER A 135 -15.32 -9.73 -2.34
C SER A 135 -16.47 -9.29 -1.43
N GLU A 136 -16.35 -9.50 -0.13
CA GLU A 136 -17.36 -9.14 0.87
C GLU A 136 -17.60 -7.63 0.96
N MET A 137 -16.55 -6.83 0.73
CA MET A 137 -16.63 -5.36 0.69
C MET A 137 -16.87 -4.83 -0.73
N GLY A 138 -17.01 -5.73 -1.71
CA GLY A 138 -17.31 -5.44 -3.10
C GLY A 138 -18.72 -5.89 -3.48
N TYR A 139 -18.82 -6.80 -4.45
CA TYR A 139 -20.11 -7.29 -4.97
C TYR A 139 -20.50 -8.69 -4.44
N GLY A 140 -19.67 -9.28 -3.56
CA GLY A 140 -19.94 -10.55 -2.87
C GLY A 140 -20.31 -11.71 -3.77
N ALA A 141 -21.16 -12.59 -3.25
CA ALA A 141 -21.62 -13.79 -3.96
C ALA A 141 -22.53 -13.50 -5.18
N ARG A 142 -23.00 -12.25 -5.34
CA ARG A 142 -23.85 -11.88 -6.47
C ARG A 142 -23.04 -11.50 -7.71
N GLY A 143 -21.84 -10.94 -7.53
CA GLY A 143 -21.09 -10.29 -8.62
C GLY A 143 -21.85 -9.10 -9.22
N ALA A 144 -21.43 -8.61 -10.38
CA ALA A 144 -22.08 -7.48 -11.04
C ALA A 144 -22.00 -7.54 -12.56
N GLY A 145 -23.17 -7.34 -13.22
CA GLY A 145 -23.29 -7.04 -14.64
C GLY A 145 -22.66 -8.04 -15.62
N GLY A 146 -22.39 -9.27 -15.21
CA GLY A 146 -21.67 -10.24 -16.02
C GLY A 146 -20.18 -9.96 -16.25
N ALA A 147 -19.70 -8.77 -15.81
CA ALA A 147 -18.30 -8.38 -15.89
C ALA A 147 -17.52 -8.75 -14.64
N ILE A 148 -18.19 -8.80 -13.49
CA ILE A 148 -17.60 -9.16 -12.19
C ILE A 148 -18.23 -10.48 -11.73
N PRO A 149 -17.43 -11.57 -11.68
CA PRO A 149 -17.89 -12.88 -11.22
C PRO A 149 -18.30 -12.85 -9.73
N PRO A 150 -19.11 -13.83 -9.27
CA PRO A 150 -19.34 -14.07 -7.86
C PRO A 150 -18.02 -14.25 -7.09
N ASN A 151 -17.96 -13.68 -5.88
CA ASN A 151 -16.82 -13.76 -4.96
C ASN A 151 -15.49 -13.26 -5.55
N ALA A 152 -15.54 -12.36 -6.52
CA ALA A 152 -14.34 -11.77 -7.09
C ALA A 152 -13.77 -10.67 -6.17
N ASN A 153 -12.50 -10.77 -5.83
CA ASN A 153 -11.74 -9.66 -5.27
C ASN A 153 -11.46 -8.63 -6.36
N LEU A 154 -11.41 -7.36 -5.98
CA LEU A 154 -11.29 -6.25 -6.92
C LEU A 154 -10.03 -5.44 -6.62
N ILE A 155 -9.47 -4.83 -7.65
CA ILE A 155 -8.41 -3.84 -7.52
C ILE A 155 -8.77 -2.59 -8.31
N PHE A 156 -8.59 -1.42 -7.69
CA PHE A 156 -8.87 -0.14 -8.31
C PHE A 156 -7.68 0.80 -8.15
N ASP A 157 -7.33 1.49 -9.23
CA ASP A 157 -6.56 2.73 -9.10
C ASP A 157 -7.55 3.89 -9.07
N VAL A 158 -7.40 4.74 -8.09
CA VAL A 158 -8.31 5.87 -7.85
C VAL A 158 -7.53 7.18 -7.70
N GLU A 159 -8.14 8.27 -8.14
CA GLU A 159 -7.63 9.63 -7.99
C GLU A 159 -8.74 10.53 -7.43
N LEU A 160 -8.46 11.26 -6.35
CA LEU A 160 -9.40 12.19 -5.75
C LEU A 160 -9.22 13.58 -6.36
N LEU A 161 -10.25 14.07 -7.05
CA LEU A 161 -10.23 15.34 -7.76
C LEU A 161 -10.84 16.49 -6.96
N ALA A 162 -11.94 16.25 -6.24
CA ALA A 162 -12.61 17.26 -5.44
C ALA A 162 -13.36 16.68 -4.25
N VAL A 163 -13.52 17.51 -3.21
CA VAL A 163 -14.34 17.26 -2.01
C VAL A 163 -15.24 18.48 -1.79
N LYS A 164 -16.57 18.28 -1.78
CA LYS A 164 -17.60 19.32 -1.65
C LYS A 164 -18.54 19.03 -0.49
#